data_0960998da723d714d5c4248418b57a79
#
_entry.id   0960998da723d714d5c4248418b57a79
#
_cell.length_a   1.000
_cell.length_b   1.000
_cell.length_c   1.000
_cell.angle_alpha   90.00
_cell.angle_beta   90.00
_cell.angle_gamma   90.00
#
_symmetry.space_group_name_H-M   'P 1'
#
loop_
_entity.id
_entity.type
_entity.pdbx_description
1 polymer ?
#
loop_
_entity_poly.entity_id
_entity_poly.type
_entity_poly.pdbx_seq_one_letter_code
_entity_poly.pdbx_strand_id
1 'polypeptide(L)'
;CGQFEGILTSQLLQQRPHDAHALFTHDAEYCPPEGESLAQATRRVTGFIHNLPEATEHQRICIVTHGQVSQGVLAVLKEGTIDNFSRYAHPNASYSVFDFRDGKCLAIRWGIATHLLQLERQNA
;
A
#
# COMPACT_ATOMS: atom_id res chain seq x y z
N CYS A 1 -11.89 -4.10 3.93
CA CYS A 1 -13.10 -3.46 3.33
C CYS A 1 -14.34 -3.57 4.25
N GLY A 2 -14.27 -4.33 5.37
CA GLY A 2 -15.37 -4.45 6.30
C GLY A 2 -16.68 -4.91 5.62
N GLN A 3 -17.80 -4.27 5.95
CA GLN A 3 -19.10 -4.60 5.37
C GLN A 3 -19.22 -4.42 3.84
N PHE A 4 -18.21 -3.79 3.22
CA PHE A 4 -18.21 -3.60 1.75
C PHE A 4 -17.52 -4.73 1.01
N GLU A 5 -17.03 -5.74 1.72
CA GLU A 5 -16.39 -6.89 1.08
C GLU A 5 -17.38 -7.68 0.24
N GLY A 6 -16.99 -7.99 -1.00
CA GLY A 6 -17.86 -8.69 -1.95
C GLY A 6 -18.88 -7.81 -2.68
N ILE A 7 -19.00 -6.53 -2.34
CA ILE A 7 -19.90 -5.60 -3.06
C ILE A 7 -19.16 -5.07 -4.30
N LEU A 8 -19.84 -5.10 -5.44
CA LEU A 8 -19.29 -4.49 -6.66
C LEU A 8 -19.16 -2.97 -6.48
N THR A 9 -18.06 -2.40 -7.00
CA THR A 9 -17.82 -0.95 -6.96
C THR A 9 -19.01 -0.15 -7.52
N SER A 10 -19.63 -0.62 -8.61
CA SER A 10 -20.82 0.02 -9.20
C SER A 10 -22.03 0.01 -8.27
N GLN A 11 -22.23 -1.06 -7.53
CA GLN A 11 -23.30 -1.14 -6.53
C GLN A 11 -23.04 -0.22 -5.35
N LEU A 12 -21.78 -0.16 -4.87
CA LEU A 12 -21.40 0.73 -3.77
C LEU A 12 -21.62 2.20 -4.15
N LEU A 13 -21.22 2.59 -5.37
CA LEU A 13 -21.43 3.94 -5.90
C LEU A 13 -22.90 4.31 -5.99
N GLN A 14 -23.78 3.37 -6.32
CA GLN A 14 -25.22 3.63 -6.41
C GLN A 14 -25.92 3.65 -5.04
N GLN A 15 -25.58 2.72 -4.16
CA GLN A 15 -26.30 2.52 -2.90
C GLN A 15 -25.73 3.36 -1.75
N ARG A 16 -24.43 3.62 -1.77
CA ARG A 16 -23.68 4.33 -0.73
C ARG A 16 -22.65 5.30 -1.32
N PRO A 17 -23.11 6.31 -2.06
CA PRO A 17 -22.19 7.21 -2.80
C PRO A 17 -21.20 7.95 -1.89
N HIS A 18 -21.60 8.33 -0.68
CA HIS A 18 -20.69 8.96 0.30
C HIS A 18 -19.56 8.04 0.72
N ASP A 19 -19.89 6.80 1.06
CA ASP A 19 -18.88 5.81 1.48
C ASP A 19 -17.96 5.45 0.33
N ALA A 20 -18.52 5.28 -0.87
CA ALA A 20 -17.75 5.03 -2.08
C ALA A 20 -16.80 6.21 -2.37
N HIS A 21 -17.30 7.44 -2.26
CA HIS A 21 -16.48 8.63 -2.44
C HIS A 21 -15.31 8.65 -1.46
N ALA A 22 -15.56 8.49 -0.15
CA ALA A 22 -14.52 8.46 0.86
C ALA A 22 -13.47 7.37 0.62
N LEU A 23 -13.90 6.15 0.24
CA LEU A 23 -13.00 5.05 -0.10
C LEU A 23 -12.09 5.34 -1.30
N PHE A 24 -12.60 6.05 -2.32
CA PHE A 24 -11.89 6.22 -3.58
C PHE A 24 -11.24 7.60 -3.77
N THR A 25 -11.52 8.59 -2.89
CA THR A 25 -10.96 9.95 -2.97
C THR A 25 -9.75 10.21 -2.09
N HIS A 26 -9.05 9.16 -1.69
CA HIS A 26 -7.82 9.31 -0.91
C HIS A 26 -7.99 9.86 0.51
N ASP A 27 -9.12 9.59 1.15
CA ASP A 27 -9.28 9.81 2.59
C ASP A 27 -8.67 8.64 3.36
N ALA A 28 -7.44 8.82 3.82
CA ALA A 28 -6.72 7.79 4.55
C ALA A 28 -7.34 7.44 5.92
N GLU A 29 -8.10 8.34 6.51
CA GLU A 29 -8.74 8.14 7.83
C GLU A 29 -10.14 7.54 7.72
N TYR A 30 -10.75 7.53 6.54
CA TYR A 30 -12.07 6.91 6.38
C TYR A 30 -12.01 5.42 6.75
N CYS A 31 -12.87 5.03 7.69
CA CYS A 31 -12.99 3.64 8.15
C CYS A 31 -14.34 3.05 7.70
N PRO A 32 -14.35 2.07 6.78
CA PRO A 32 -15.58 1.35 6.44
C PRO A 32 -16.18 0.67 7.67
N PRO A 33 -17.53 0.53 7.76
CA PRO A 33 -18.14 -0.21 8.85
C PRO A 33 -17.53 -1.61 8.99
N GLU A 34 -17.16 -2.00 10.20
CA GLU A 34 -16.50 -3.28 10.52
C GLU A 34 -15.18 -3.53 9.77
N GLY A 35 -14.55 -2.46 9.25
CA GLY A 35 -13.28 -2.50 8.54
C GLY A 35 -12.17 -1.78 9.27
N GLU A 36 -11.10 -1.50 8.55
CA GLU A 36 -10.01 -0.63 8.98
C GLU A 36 -9.81 0.50 7.96
N SER A 37 -9.37 1.67 8.42
CA SER A 37 -8.95 2.75 7.53
C SER A 37 -7.59 2.44 6.89
N LEU A 38 -7.25 3.16 5.82
CA LEU A 38 -5.92 3.05 5.23
C LEU A 38 -4.83 3.44 6.23
N ALA A 39 -5.07 4.45 7.05
CA ALA A 39 -4.14 4.87 8.10
C ALA A 39 -3.94 3.78 9.17
N GLN A 40 -5.00 3.07 9.56
CA GLN A 40 -4.90 1.93 10.48
C GLN A 40 -4.11 0.77 9.86
N ALA A 41 -4.42 0.40 8.62
CA ALA A 41 -3.70 -0.64 7.89
C ALA A 41 -2.21 -0.29 7.73
N THR A 42 -1.91 0.94 7.37
CA THR A 42 -0.54 1.43 7.23
C THR A 42 0.22 1.36 8.55
N ARG A 43 -0.37 1.81 9.67
CA ARG A 43 0.24 1.70 11.01
C ARG A 43 0.52 0.26 11.38
N ARG A 44 -0.40 -0.66 11.11
CA ARG A 44 -0.24 -2.09 11.39
C ARG A 44 0.93 -2.68 10.60
N VAL A 45 1.05 -2.34 9.31
CA VAL A 45 2.12 -2.85 8.45
C VAL A 45 3.47 -2.22 8.78
N THR A 46 3.53 -0.92 9.02
CA THR A 46 4.78 -0.25 9.45
C THR A 46 5.24 -0.77 10.82
N GLY A 47 4.33 -0.98 11.76
CA GLY A 47 4.64 -1.64 13.03
C GLY A 47 5.21 -3.03 12.86
N PHE A 48 4.64 -3.84 11.97
CA PHE A 48 5.21 -5.15 11.63
C PHE A 48 6.63 -5.03 11.08
N ILE A 49 6.87 -4.11 10.13
CA ILE A 49 8.19 -3.90 9.53
C ILE A 49 9.23 -3.49 10.61
N HIS A 50 8.88 -2.59 11.51
CA HIS A 50 9.77 -2.14 12.59
C HIS A 50 10.07 -3.24 13.62
N ASN A 51 9.16 -4.19 13.80
CA ASN A 51 9.34 -5.33 14.71
C ASN A 51 9.96 -6.56 14.03
N LEU A 52 10.30 -6.50 12.74
CA LEU A 52 11.09 -7.55 12.11
C LEU A 52 12.44 -7.63 12.84
N PRO A 53 12.93 -8.85 13.15
CA PRO A 53 14.24 -8.99 13.77
C PRO A 53 15.28 -8.27 12.91
N GLU A 54 16.22 -7.61 13.58
CA GLU A 54 17.35 -6.96 12.88
C GLU A 54 17.92 -7.98 11.90
N ALA A 55 17.74 -7.68 10.63
CA ALA A 55 18.21 -8.55 9.58
C ALA A 55 19.73 -8.64 9.74
N THR A 56 20.24 -9.84 9.96
CA THR A 56 21.67 -10.09 9.80
C THR A 56 22.05 -9.63 8.39
N GLU A 57 23.28 -9.20 8.17
CA GLU A 57 23.75 -8.50 6.96
C GLU A 57 23.33 -9.09 5.60
N HIS A 58 22.66 -10.26 5.58
CA HIS A 58 22.27 -10.98 4.37
C HIS A 58 20.80 -11.44 4.34
N GLN A 59 19.97 -10.98 5.25
CA GLN A 59 18.55 -11.38 5.22
C GLN A 59 17.77 -10.55 4.20
N ARG A 60 16.97 -11.24 3.39
CA ARG A 60 16.00 -10.66 2.47
C ARG A 60 14.61 -11.14 2.86
N ILE A 61 13.71 -10.20 3.09
CA ILE A 61 12.32 -10.48 3.46
C ILE A 61 11.43 -9.99 2.32
N CYS A 62 10.53 -10.84 1.85
CA CYS A 62 9.53 -10.48 0.86
C CYS A 62 8.19 -10.28 1.57
N ILE A 63 7.59 -9.10 1.40
CA ILE A 63 6.25 -8.76 1.92
C ILE A 63 5.32 -8.60 0.74
N VAL A 64 4.22 -9.38 0.71
CA VAL A 64 3.17 -9.25 -0.28
C VAL A 64 2.02 -8.44 0.33
N THR A 65 1.58 -7.41 -0.36
CA THR A 65 0.55 -6.50 0.13
C THR A 65 -0.29 -5.92 -1.01
N HIS A 66 -1.18 -4.98 -0.72
CA HIS A 66 -2.05 -4.30 -1.68
C HIS A 66 -1.55 -2.90 -2.01
N GLY A 67 -1.93 -2.40 -3.20
CA GLY A 67 -1.45 -1.13 -3.74
C GLY A 67 -1.58 0.05 -2.78
N GLN A 68 -2.79 0.32 -2.26
CA GLN A 68 -2.99 1.46 -1.36
C GLN A 68 -2.20 1.33 -0.04
N VAL A 69 -2.13 0.12 0.53
CA VAL A 69 -1.35 -0.10 1.76
C VAL A 69 0.13 0.15 1.52
N SER A 70 0.68 -0.31 0.40
CA SER A 70 2.09 -0.06 0.06
C SER A 70 2.36 1.42 -0.19
N GLN A 71 1.42 2.17 -0.79
CA GLN A 71 1.52 3.63 -0.93
C GLN A 71 1.58 4.32 0.43
N GLY A 72 0.69 3.93 1.38
CA GLY A 72 0.69 4.45 2.74
C GLY A 72 2.00 4.17 3.48
N VAL A 73 2.49 2.93 3.40
CA VAL A 73 3.78 2.53 4.00
C VAL A 73 4.93 3.38 3.46
N LEU A 74 4.96 3.62 2.15
CA LEU A 74 5.98 4.46 1.55
C LEU A 74 5.91 5.92 2.00
N ALA A 75 4.71 6.51 2.01
CA ALA A 75 4.53 7.87 2.48
C ALA A 75 5.07 8.01 3.91
N VAL A 76 4.70 7.08 4.79
CA VAL A 76 5.17 7.11 6.19
C VAL A 76 6.69 6.91 6.29
N LEU A 77 7.28 5.99 5.54
CA LEU A 77 8.73 5.74 5.58
C LEU A 77 9.54 6.90 4.99
N LYS A 78 9.02 7.62 3.99
CA LYS A 78 9.72 8.73 3.33
C LYS A 78 9.45 10.09 3.96
N GLU A 79 8.22 10.35 4.35
CA GLU A 79 7.74 11.67 4.75
C GLU A 79 7.35 11.74 6.23
N GLY A 80 7.24 10.60 6.91
CA GLY A 80 6.78 10.51 8.31
C GLY A 80 5.27 10.67 8.47
N THR A 81 4.51 10.87 7.38
CA THR A 81 3.06 11.03 7.38
C THR A 81 2.42 10.27 6.23
N ILE A 82 1.12 9.92 6.38
CA ILE A 82 0.34 9.27 5.33
C ILE A 82 -0.31 10.26 4.35
N ASP A 83 -0.31 11.55 4.63
CA ASP A 83 -1.12 12.56 3.94
C ASP A 83 -0.92 12.59 2.42
N ASN A 84 0.28 12.28 1.97
CA ASN A 84 0.64 12.31 0.56
C ASN A 84 0.73 10.92 -0.09
N PHE A 85 0.09 9.90 0.48
CA PHE A 85 0.24 8.52 0.01
C PHE A 85 -0.09 8.33 -1.49
N SER A 86 -1.03 9.09 -2.03
CA SER A 86 -1.42 9.03 -3.44
C SER A 86 -0.29 9.37 -4.42
N ARG A 87 0.74 10.10 -3.98
CA ARG A 87 1.94 10.38 -4.78
C ARG A 87 2.78 9.15 -5.07
N TYR A 88 2.55 8.09 -4.29
CA TYR A 88 3.30 6.83 -4.38
C TYR A 88 2.53 5.76 -5.17
N ALA A 89 1.67 6.17 -6.10
CA ALA A 89 0.98 5.26 -7.00
C ALA A 89 1.97 4.43 -7.83
N HIS A 90 1.65 3.16 -8.03
CA HIS A 90 2.49 2.22 -8.78
C HIS A 90 1.62 1.18 -9.48
N PRO A 91 2.10 0.57 -10.57
CA PRO A 91 1.37 -0.48 -11.27
C PRO A 91 1.12 -1.70 -10.38
N ASN A 92 0.01 -2.40 -10.63
CA ASN A 92 -0.19 -3.72 -10.06
C ASN A 92 0.95 -4.66 -10.48
N ALA A 93 1.27 -5.64 -9.64
CA ALA A 93 2.37 -6.57 -9.83
C ALA A 93 3.76 -5.91 -9.94
N SER A 94 3.91 -4.64 -9.59
CA SER A 94 5.22 -4.02 -9.37
C SER A 94 5.79 -4.46 -8.03
N TYR A 95 7.10 -4.28 -7.86
CA TYR A 95 7.76 -4.48 -6.58
C TYR A 95 8.59 -3.27 -6.18
N SER A 96 8.85 -3.14 -4.89
CA SER A 96 9.72 -2.10 -4.34
C SER A 96 10.77 -2.73 -3.44
N VAL A 97 11.94 -2.13 -3.36
CA VAL A 97 13.03 -2.61 -2.53
C VAL A 97 13.36 -1.55 -1.50
N PHE A 98 13.41 -1.97 -0.25
CA PHE A 98 13.75 -1.13 0.90
C PHE A 98 15.01 -1.67 1.54
N ASP A 99 15.98 -0.80 1.75
CA ASP A 99 17.20 -1.12 2.49
C ASP A 99 17.06 -0.55 3.90
N PHE A 100 17.06 -1.42 4.89
CA PHE A 100 17.03 -1.05 6.31
C PHE A 100 18.37 -1.34 6.97
N ARG A 101 18.79 -0.43 7.83
CA ARG A 101 19.95 -0.62 8.71
C ARG A 101 19.66 0.06 10.05
N ASP A 102 19.89 -0.65 11.14
CA ASP A 102 19.64 -0.18 12.51
C ASP A 102 18.21 0.41 12.67
N GLY A 103 17.20 -0.32 12.13
CA GLY A 103 15.79 0.09 12.17
C GLY A 103 15.43 1.30 11.29
N LYS A 104 16.37 1.85 10.51
CA LYS A 104 16.15 3.00 9.62
C LYS A 104 16.09 2.57 8.17
N CYS A 105 15.13 3.10 7.43
CA CYS A 105 15.06 2.96 5.98
C CYS A 105 16.08 3.90 5.33
N LEU A 106 17.11 3.34 4.69
CA LEU A 106 18.21 4.11 4.09
C LEU A 106 17.98 4.38 2.61
N ALA A 107 17.38 3.44 1.89
CA ALA A 107 17.15 3.55 0.46
C ALA A 107 15.85 2.88 0.08
N ILE A 108 15.18 3.48 -0.90
CA ILE A 108 13.94 2.97 -1.46
C ILE A 108 14.04 3.01 -2.97
N ARG A 109 13.87 1.85 -3.62
CA ARG A 109 13.62 1.71 -5.05
C ARG A 109 12.17 1.29 -5.23
N TRP A 110 11.40 2.14 -5.84
CA TRP A 110 9.96 2.14 -5.78
C TRP A 110 9.29 1.79 -7.11
N GLY A 111 8.24 0.97 -7.08
CA GLY A 111 7.34 0.76 -8.21
C GLY A 111 8.03 0.14 -9.44
N ILE A 112 8.99 -0.76 -9.23
CA ILE A 112 9.73 -1.39 -10.33
C ILE A 112 8.78 -2.31 -11.09
N ALA A 113 8.55 -2.01 -12.36
CA ALA A 113 7.60 -2.70 -13.24
C ALA A 113 8.19 -3.11 -14.60
N THR A 114 9.52 -3.07 -14.75
CA THR A 114 10.19 -3.38 -16.03
C THR A 114 9.88 -4.76 -16.58
N HIS A 115 9.64 -5.74 -15.70
CA HIS A 115 9.23 -7.09 -16.08
C HIS A 115 7.84 -7.16 -16.74
N LEU A 116 6.97 -6.17 -16.49
CA LEU A 116 5.64 -6.10 -17.09
C LEU A 116 5.68 -5.67 -18.55
N LEU A 117 6.68 -4.90 -18.96
CA LEU A 117 6.85 -4.43 -20.34
C LEU A 117 7.05 -5.60 -21.33
N GLN A 118 7.53 -6.73 -20.86
CA GLN A 118 7.70 -7.93 -21.68
C GLN A 118 6.38 -8.63 -21.95
N LEU A 119 5.43 -8.58 -21.01
CA LEU A 119 4.10 -9.17 -21.13
C LEU A 119 3.22 -8.39 -22.12
N GLU A 120 3.32 -7.07 -22.12
CA GLU A 120 2.58 -6.22 -23.07
C GLU A 120 3.02 -6.46 -24.52
N ARG A 121 4.32 -6.71 -24.76
CA ARG A 121 4.86 -7.02 -26.09
C ARG A 121 4.46 -8.40 -26.63
N GLN A 122 4.11 -9.34 -25.76
CA GLN A 122 3.65 -10.68 -26.15
C GLN A 122 2.16 -10.72 -26.49
N ASN A 123 1.39 -9.73 -26.03
CA ASN A 123 -0.05 -9.63 -26.25
C ASN A 123 -0.44 -8.56 -27.29
N ALA A 124 0.52 -7.92 -27.91
CA ALA A 124 0.36 -6.97 -29.01
C ALA A 124 0.67 -7.61 -30.35
#